data_cd32b1ed3a33c74581414720ffb6a665
#
_entry.id   cd32b1ed3a33c74581414720ffb6a665
#
_cell.length_a   1.000
_cell.length_b   1.000
_cell.length_c   1.000
_cell.angle_alpha   90.00
_cell.angle_beta   90.00
_cell.angle_gamma   90.00
#
_symmetry.space_group_name_H-M   'P 1'
#
loop_
_entity.id
_entity.type
_entity.pdbx_description
1 polymer ?
#
loop_
_entity_poly.entity_id
_entity_poly.type
_entity_poly.pdbx_seq_one_letter_code
_entity_poly.pdbx_strand_id
1 'polypeptide(L)'
;MEAKIKELHLEEHVLFINQYLELPVLLEYLQLTDVYLFTSSDPNQAVSGTFVYALSCGCPIIATPIPHALELLSDDSGIIFDFKNSEQLSEAANHLLADEKLRTQMKLVGLQKTAATAWENVAIAYASLFQKTGRVEEELIYSLPPIDTYHIRRMSRQWGIIQFSKGNRPDSSTGYTLDDTARALMAMCQVVATGQGKVKERYVKTYLNFIRYCQQPDGSFLNYVDKDGIFTSQNEEVGLDDSNGRAVCALGYFISCAGHFPAPWKEEAEAILKRTFQRFDRIESPRSIAFMLKGFYYYSRECPSAQTDACIWLLANKLAQIYRRTAEVHWRWFEAYLTYDNAILPEAMLLAHLAIGREEYKEIARESFEFLLKKVFVGNRIQVVSNQGWMHKGKSSHGFGEQPVDVAGMVIALKTFYQVFKDEKYLRMQKDAFNWFLGNNHLHQIVYNPATGGCYDGLEENNINLNQGAESTVCYLMARLSLLSD
;
A
#
# COMPACT_ATOMS: atom_id res chain seq x y z
N MET A 1 24.47 37.75 21.22
CA MET A 1 24.72 36.29 21.00
C MET A 1 26.18 36.08 20.63
N GLU A 2 26.76 36.75 19.60
CA GLU A 2 28.17 36.61 19.19
C GLU A 2 29.19 36.84 20.32
N ALA A 3 28.98 37.88 21.18
CA ALA A 3 29.85 38.12 22.33
C ALA A 3 29.84 36.92 23.33
N LYS A 4 28.70 36.26 23.53
CA LYS A 4 28.60 35.11 24.43
C LYS A 4 29.26 33.86 23.85
N ILE A 5 29.20 33.67 22.52
CA ILE A 5 29.89 32.57 21.82
C ILE A 5 31.41 32.71 22.01
N LYS A 6 31.95 33.93 21.84
CA LYS A 6 33.37 34.20 22.06
C LYS A 6 33.77 33.99 23.53
N GLU A 7 32.96 34.46 24.47
CA GLU A 7 33.17 34.26 25.89
C GLU A 7 33.27 32.77 26.27
N LEU A 8 32.45 31.92 25.60
CA LEU A 8 32.36 30.49 25.87
C LEU A 8 33.24 29.65 24.93
N HIS A 9 34.05 30.25 24.06
CA HIS A 9 34.89 29.58 23.06
C HIS A 9 34.11 28.57 22.17
N LEU A 10 32.94 28.99 21.68
CA LEU A 10 32.02 28.12 20.87
C LEU A 10 32.04 28.50 19.39
N GLU A 11 33.00 29.25 18.89
CA GLU A 11 33.08 29.74 17.50
C GLU A 11 33.09 28.61 16.47
N GLU A 12 33.73 27.48 16.79
CA GLU A 12 33.75 26.30 15.92
C GLU A 12 32.50 25.42 16.02
N HIS A 13 31.61 25.69 16.98
CA HIS A 13 30.42 24.91 17.28
C HIS A 13 29.11 25.62 16.88
N VAL A 14 29.15 26.93 16.62
CA VAL A 14 27.98 27.74 16.28
C VAL A 14 28.14 28.38 14.92
N LEU A 15 27.27 28.00 14.00
CA LEU A 15 27.19 28.57 12.68
C LEU A 15 26.03 29.57 12.56
N PHE A 16 26.30 30.82 12.21
CA PHE A 16 25.28 31.81 11.88
C PHE A 16 25.05 31.87 10.38
N ILE A 17 23.79 31.69 9.97
CA ILE A 17 23.33 31.91 8.61
C ILE A 17 22.43 33.14 8.64
N ASN A 18 23.09 34.33 8.56
CA ASN A 18 22.40 35.61 8.64
C ASN A 18 21.96 36.09 7.26
N GLN A 19 21.12 35.29 6.60
CA GLN A 19 20.51 35.60 5.31
C GLN A 19 19.11 34.99 5.21
N TYR A 20 18.27 35.53 4.34
CA TYR A 20 17.00 34.89 3.99
C TYR A 20 17.29 33.59 3.26
N LEU A 21 16.64 32.53 3.71
CA LEU A 21 16.69 31.21 3.06
C LEU A 21 15.39 30.97 2.28
N GLU A 22 15.52 30.62 1.02
CA GLU A 22 14.39 30.11 0.24
C GLU A 22 13.84 28.84 0.88
N LEU A 23 12.51 28.64 0.79
CA LEU A 23 11.84 27.54 1.47
C LEU A 23 12.46 26.15 1.22
N PRO A 24 12.86 25.76 -0.02
CA PRO A 24 13.51 24.46 -0.25
C PRO A 24 14.78 24.28 0.58
N VAL A 25 15.62 25.32 0.65
CA VAL A 25 16.89 25.30 1.41
C VAL A 25 16.61 25.22 2.91
N LEU A 26 15.62 25.96 3.41
CA LEU A 26 15.21 25.88 4.80
C LEU A 26 14.74 24.46 5.17
N LEU A 27 13.95 23.82 4.30
CA LEU A 27 13.47 22.46 4.53
C LEU A 27 14.62 21.45 4.51
N GLU A 28 15.64 21.63 3.67
CA GLU A 28 16.86 20.78 3.70
C GLU A 28 17.59 20.89 5.03
N TYR A 29 17.79 22.09 5.57
CA TYR A 29 18.37 22.29 6.90
C TYR A 29 17.53 21.59 7.99
N LEU A 30 16.21 21.77 7.96
CA LEU A 30 15.31 21.13 8.94
C LEU A 30 15.37 19.62 8.83
N GLN A 31 15.46 19.04 7.63
CA GLN A 31 15.60 17.59 7.45
C GLN A 31 16.92 17.01 7.98
N LEU A 32 17.97 17.83 8.06
CA LEU A 32 19.26 17.46 8.65
C LEU A 32 19.33 17.69 10.16
N THR A 33 18.33 18.35 10.73
CA THR A 33 18.31 18.74 12.15
C THR A 33 17.95 17.57 13.06
N ASP A 34 18.80 17.26 14.03
CA ASP A 34 18.53 16.25 15.06
C ASP A 34 17.52 16.72 16.10
N VAL A 35 17.60 17.98 16.52
CA VAL A 35 16.71 18.61 17.51
C VAL A 35 16.49 20.07 17.11
N TYR A 36 15.23 20.47 16.96
CA TYR A 36 14.84 21.85 16.68
C TYR A 36 14.49 22.59 17.99
N LEU A 37 15.14 23.73 18.23
CA LEU A 37 14.90 24.56 19.41
C LEU A 37 14.00 25.73 19.05
N PHE A 38 12.82 25.81 19.67
CA PHE A 38 11.89 26.92 19.55
C PHE A 38 11.81 27.71 20.87
N THR A 39 12.57 28.81 20.94
CA THR A 39 12.79 29.56 22.18
C THR A 39 12.08 30.92 22.18
N SER A 40 10.84 30.98 21.68
CA SER A 40 10.04 32.22 21.74
C SER A 40 9.90 32.71 23.20
N SER A 41 9.99 34.01 23.39
CA SER A 41 9.77 34.64 24.70
C SER A 41 8.38 35.28 24.83
N ASP A 42 7.55 35.23 23.79
CA ASP A 42 6.19 35.75 23.77
C ASP A 42 5.18 34.68 24.14
N PRO A 43 4.59 34.70 25.34
CA PRO A 43 3.61 33.72 25.78
C PRO A 43 2.30 33.75 24.99
N ASN A 44 2.05 34.82 24.23
CA ASN A 44 0.81 35.01 23.46
C ASN A 44 1.03 34.70 21.96
N GLN A 45 2.19 34.18 21.57
CA GLN A 45 2.44 33.82 20.19
C GLN A 45 1.52 32.64 19.76
N ALA A 46 0.46 32.96 19.00
CA ALA A 46 -0.57 32.01 18.63
C ALA A 46 -0.06 30.92 17.69
N VAL A 47 0.77 31.27 16.68
CA VAL A 47 1.28 30.35 15.66
C VAL A 47 2.72 30.68 15.25
N SER A 48 3.42 29.65 14.72
CA SER A 48 4.73 29.82 14.11
C SER A 48 4.85 28.93 12.86
N GLY A 49 5.14 29.54 11.70
CA GLY A 49 5.33 28.79 10.46
C GLY A 49 6.58 27.91 10.49
N THR A 50 7.69 28.43 11.03
CA THR A 50 8.96 27.64 11.11
C THR A 50 8.82 26.44 12.06
N PHE A 51 8.00 26.57 13.12
CA PHE A 51 7.67 25.46 14.01
C PHE A 51 6.94 24.34 13.26
N VAL A 52 5.92 24.68 12.46
CA VAL A 52 5.18 23.71 11.65
C VAL A 52 6.09 23.08 10.59
N TYR A 53 6.98 23.85 9.94
CA TYR A 53 7.96 23.29 9.00
C TYR A 53 8.90 22.31 9.68
N ALA A 54 9.39 22.62 10.89
CA ALA A 54 10.25 21.72 11.63
C ALA A 54 9.51 20.40 11.95
N LEU A 55 8.27 20.49 12.44
CA LEU A 55 7.45 19.31 12.75
C LEU A 55 7.15 18.46 11.49
N SER A 56 6.82 19.11 10.36
CA SER A 56 6.58 18.42 9.10
C SER A 56 7.83 17.84 8.43
N CYS A 57 9.02 18.31 8.82
CA CYS A 57 10.30 17.67 8.45
C CYS A 57 10.66 16.52 9.39
N GLY A 58 9.87 16.29 10.45
CA GLY A 58 10.11 15.26 11.44
C GLY A 58 11.24 15.63 12.41
N CYS A 59 11.45 16.94 12.71
CA CYS A 59 12.37 17.34 13.76
C CYS A 59 11.74 17.07 15.13
N PRO A 60 12.43 16.39 16.05
CA PRO A 60 12.12 16.46 17.47
C PRO A 60 12.22 17.91 17.95
N ILE A 61 11.21 18.41 18.63
CA ILE A 61 11.12 19.85 19.02
C ILE A 61 11.24 20.00 20.52
N ILE A 62 12.06 20.95 20.95
CA ILE A 62 12.07 21.49 22.32
C ILE A 62 11.56 22.94 22.25
N ALA A 63 10.46 23.24 22.93
CA ALA A 63 9.78 24.52 22.77
C ALA A 63 9.41 25.17 24.10
N THR A 64 9.36 26.51 24.12
CA THR A 64 8.68 27.26 25.17
C THR A 64 7.17 27.08 25.11
N PRO A 65 6.42 27.23 26.24
CA PRO A 65 5.00 26.89 26.34
C PRO A 65 4.10 27.96 25.71
N ILE A 66 4.28 28.21 24.43
CA ILE A 66 3.31 29.01 23.63
C ILE A 66 2.07 28.17 23.32
N PRO A 67 0.87 28.77 23.11
CA PRO A 67 -0.35 28.02 22.82
C PRO A 67 -0.20 26.99 21.72
N HIS A 68 0.44 27.32 20.61
CA HIS A 68 0.68 26.43 19.48
C HIS A 68 1.57 25.22 19.83
N ALA A 69 2.61 25.43 20.64
CA ALA A 69 3.48 24.34 21.07
C ALA A 69 2.77 23.39 22.05
N LEU A 70 1.99 23.96 22.99
CA LEU A 70 1.19 23.17 23.93
C LEU A 70 0.16 22.29 23.23
N GLU A 71 -0.45 22.77 22.15
CA GLU A 71 -1.41 22.00 21.34
C GLU A 71 -0.72 20.89 20.55
N LEU A 72 0.35 21.22 19.81
CA LEU A 72 0.96 20.28 18.87
C LEU A 72 1.93 19.28 19.53
N LEU A 73 2.54 19.61 20.68
CA LEU A 73 3.48 18.73 21.36
C LEU A 73 2.86 17.90 22.50
N SER A 74 1.52 17.86 22.61
CA SER A 74 0.80 17.22 23.70
C SER A 74 1.00 15.71 23.84
N ASP A 75 1.37 14.99 22.77
CA ASP A 75 1.42 13.52 22.71
C ASP A 75 2.83 13.03 22.37
N ASP A 76 3.79 13.39 23.19
CA ASP A 76 5.20 12.97 23.04
C ASP A 76 5.85 13.30 21.68
N SER A 77 5.35 14.33 20.98
CA SER A 77 5.95 14.82 19.73
C SER A 77 7.05 15.86 19.95
N GLY A 78 7.31 16.24 21.22
CA GLY A 78 8.35 17.19 21.59
C GLY A 78 8.41 17.40 23.09
N ILE A 79 9.29 18.27 23.55
CA ILE A 79 9.48 18.61 24.97
C ILE A 79 9.15 20.10 25.18
N ILE A 80 8.36 20.40 26.18
CA ILE A 80 8.07 21.77 26.60
C ILE A 80 8.96 22.11 27.80
N PHE A 81 9.56 23.32 27.80
CA PHE A 81 10.32 23.88 28.92
C PHE A 81 9.86 25.28 29.25
N ASP A 82 10.03 25.73 30.49
CA ASP A 82 9.54 27.04 30.97
C ASP A 82 10.27 28.21 30.32
N PHE A 83 9.58 29.34 30.15
CA PHE A 83 10.18 30.59 29.67
C PHE A 83 11.41 30.96 30.50
N LYS A 84 12.51 31.31 29.82
CA LYS A 84 13.78 31.75 30.42
C LYS A 84 14.46 30.68 31.30
N ASN A 85 14.10 29.43 31.20
CA ASN A 85 14.67 28.34 31.97
C ASN A 85 15.73 27.58 31.13
N SER A 86 16.99 28.06 31.18
CA SER A 86 18.07 27.46 30.43
C SER A 86 18.52 26.10 30.98
N GLU A 87 18.24 25.81 32.24
CA GLU A 87 18.55 24.51 32.88
C GLU A 87 17.65 23.41 32.30
N GLN A 88 16.32 23.61 32.29
CA GLN A 88 15.38 22.69 31.66
C GLN A 88 15.65 22.51 30.17
N LEU A 89 16.02 23.58 29.45
CA LEU A 89 16.40 23.49 28.03
C LEU A 89 17.64 22.59 27.84
N SER A 90 18.66 22.76 28.70
CA SER A 90 19.87 21.94 28.63
C SER A 90 19.60 20.48 28.94
N GLU A 91 18.82 20.20 29.99
CA GLU A 91 18.41 18.83 30.34
C GLU A 91 17.63 18.16 29.18
N ALA A 92 16.63 18.84 28.61
CA ALA A 92 15.85 18.35 27.49
C ALA A 92 16.72 18.07 26.26
N ALA A 93 17.64 18.98 25.93
CA ALA A 93 18.55 18.81 24.80
C ALA A 93 19.48 17.59 25.00
N ASN A 94 20.11 17.47 26.18
CA ASN A 94 20.97 16.34 26.50
C ASN A 94 20.20 15.01 26.49
N HIS A 95 18.97 15.00 27.01
CA HIS A 95 18.11 13.82 27.01
C HIS A 95 17.82 13.36 25.58
N LEU A 96 17.37 14.28 24.69
CA LEU A 96 17.08 13.92 23.30
C LEU A 96 18.33 13.51 22.53
N LEU A 97 19.47 14.15 22.75
CA LEU A 97 20.71 13.79 22.07
C LEU A 97 21.20 12.39 22.46
N ALA A 98 20.96 11.97 23.72
CA ALA A 98 21.35 10.65 24.23
C ALA A 98 20.39 9.53 23.79
N ASP A 99 19.13 9.81 23.46
CA ASP A 99 18.11 8.81 23.15
C ASP A 99 17.62 8.87 21.70
N GLU A 100 18.24 8.06 20.84
CA GLU A 100 17.87 7.94 19.42
C GLU A 100 16.47 7.35 19.21
N LYS A 101 16.03 6.43 20.10
CA LYS A 101 14.70 5.83 20.02
C LYS A 101 13.62 6.87 20.25
N LEU A 102 13.81 7.70 21.28
CA LEU A 102 12.89 8.79 21.61
C LEU A 102 12.80 9.79 20.47
N ARG A 103 13.96 10.20 19.90
CA ARG A 103 13.97 11.08 18.71
C ARG A 103 13.21 10.46 17.53
N THR A 104 13.39 9.17 17.28
CA THR A 104 12.70 8.46 16.21
C THR A 104 11.19 8.41 16.43
N GLN A 105 10.76 8.16 17.67
CA GLN A 105 9.34 8.17 18.03
C GLN A 105 8.73 9.57 17.87
N MET A 106 9.37 10.60 18.41
CA MET A 106 8.92 11.99 18.25
C MET A 106 8.80 12.40 16.77
N LYS A 107 9.77 12.02 15.97
CA LYS A 107 9.73 12.22 14.51
C LYS A 107 8.48 11.62 13.88
N LEU A 108 8.18 10.36 14.19
CA LEU A 108 7.02 9.67 13.62
C LEU A 108 5.71 10.35 14.04
N VAL A 109 5.54 10.63 15.33
CA VAL A 109 4.34 11.31 15.86
C VAL A 109 4.17 12.70 15.24
N GLY A 110 5.25 13.48 15.12
CA GLY A 110 5.21 14.80 14.47
C GLY A 110 4.78 14.73 13.01
N LEU A 111 5.32 13.76 12.24
CA LEU A 111 4.94 13.55 10.85
C LEU A 111 3.46 13.11 10.71
N GLN A 112 2.97 12.24 11.61
CA GLN A 112 1.56 11.81 11.60
C GLN A 112 0.61 12.99 11.89
N LYS A 113 0.92 13.84 12.86
CA LYS A 113 0.14 15.04 13.16
C LYS A 113 0.08 16.02 12.00
N THR A 114 1.21 16.22 11.33
CA THR A 114 1.28 17.17 10.20
C THR A 114 0.76 16.57 8.88
N ALA A 115 0.63 15.26 8.76
CA ALA A 115 0.04 14.64 7.57
C ALA A 115 -1.39 15.16 7.30
N ALA A 116 -2.21 15.34 8.34
CA ALA A 116 -3.55 15.88 8.22
C ALA A 116 -3.59 17.34 7.70
N THR A 117 -2.48 18.08 7.79
CA THR A 117 -2.38 19.49 7.37
C THR A 117 -1.88 19.66 5.94
N ALA A 118 -1.62 18.55 5.20
CA ALA A 118 -1.33 18.62 3.78
C ALA A 118 -2.49 19.27 3.02
N TRP A 119 -2.18 20.06 1.99
CA TRP A 119 -3.17 20.84 1.25
C TRP A 119 -4.33 19.99 0.71
N GLU A 120 -4.04 18.80 0.23
CA GLU A 120 -5.04 17.86 -0.26
C GLU A 120 -6.01 17.46 0.86
N ASN A 121 -5.51 17.15 2.04
CA ASN A 121 -6.31 16.73 3.20
C ASN A 121 -7.16 17.90 3.74
N VAL A 122 -6.57 19.09 3.81
CA VAL A 122 -7.29 20.30 4.21
C VAL A 122 -8.42 20.63 3.21
N ALA A 123 -8.17 20.51 1.91
CA ALA A 123 -9.19 20.72 0.88
C ALA A 123 -10.36 19.72 1.02
N ILE A 124 -10.07 18.45 1.28
CA ILE A 124 -11.09 17.42 1.52
C ILE A 124 -11.90 17.72 2.78
N ALA A 125 -11.24 18.14 3.86
CA ALA A 125 -11.89 18.50 5.11
C ALA A 125 -12.85 19.71 4.92
N TYR A 126 -12.43 20.75 4.20
CA TYR A 126 -13.29 21.88 3.86
C TYR A 126 -14.48 21.48 2.98
N ALA A 127 -14.25 20.66 1.93
CA ALA A 127 -15.33 20.16 1.09
C ALA A 127 -16.37 19.38 1.91
N SER A 128 -15.91 18.50 2.79
CA SER A 128 -16.78 17.74 3.71
C SER A 128 -17.57 18.65 4.67
N LEU A 129 -16.94 19.72 5.17
CA LEU A 129 -17.62 20.73 6.00
C LEU A 129 -18.71 21.48 5.23
N PHE A 130 -18.42 21.89 3.99
CA PHE A 130 -19.38 22.60 3.15
C PHE A 130 -20.59 21.73 2.82
N GLN A 131 -20.40 20.46 2.52
CA GLN A 131 -21.50 19.50 2.32
C GLN A 131 -22.37 19.34 3.57
N LYS A 132 -21.77 19.21 4.75
CA LYS A 132 -22.51 19.10 6.03
C LYS A 132 -23.34 20.34 6.35
N THR A 133 -22.90 21.51 5.93
CA THR A 133 -23.65 22.78 6.16
C THR A 133 -24.84 22.99 5.20
N GLY A 134 -25.04 22.08 4.24
CA GLY A 134 -26.14 22.11 3.27
C GLY A 134 -26.12 23.29 2.29
N ARG A 135 -24.98 23.98 2.17
CA ARG A 135 -24.80 25.14 1.28
C ARG A 135 -24.30 24.77 -0.12
N VAL A 136 -23.87 23.53 -0.33
CA VAL A 136 -23.31 23.04 -1.59
C VAL A 136 -23.91 21.66 -1.88
N GLU A 137 -24.65 21.54 -2.98
CA GLU A 137 -25.15 20.24 -3.48
C GLU A 137 -24.13 19.51 -4.34
N GLU A 138 -22.97 20.14 -4.62
CA GLU A 138 -21.94 19.57 -5.46
C GLU A 138 -21.15 18.47 -4.72
N GLU A 139 -21.05 17.31 -5.35
CA GLU A 139 -20.20 16.22 -4.86
C GLU A 139 -18.72 16.57 -5.05
N LEU A 140 -17.88 16.13 -4.10
CA LEU A 140 -16.43 16.28 -4.22
C LEU A 140 -15.93 15.41 -5.39
N ILE A 141 -15.36 16.06 -6.40
CA ILE A 141 -14.81 15.39 -7.58
C ILE A 141 -13.31 15.11 -7.32
N TYR A 142 -12.96 13.83 -7.26
CA TYR A 142 -11.57 13.39 -7.14
C TYR A 142 -10.90 13.32 -8.51
N SER A 143 -9.81 14.07 -8.70
CA SER A 143 -8.98 13.97 -9.90
C SER A 143 -8.05 12.76 -9.83
N LEU A 144 -8.07 11.94 -10.87
CA LEU A 144 -7.19 10.76 -10.94
C LEU A 144 -5.72 11.19 -11.06
N PRO A 145 -4.83 10.77 -10.16
CA PRO A 145 -3.41 11.08 -10.28
C PRO A 145 -2.81 10.48 -11.57
N PRO A 146 -1.76 11.10 -12.13
CA PRO A 146 -1.03 10.51 -13.24
C PRO A 146 -0.41 9.15 -12.81
N ILE A 147 -0.16 8.28 -13.79
CA ILE A 147 0.52 7.01 -13.52
C ILE A 147 2.00 7.31 -13.28
N ASP A 148 2.46 6.99 -12.08
CA ASP A 148 3.86 7.16 -11.67
C ASP A 148 4.44 5.84 -11.15
N THR A 149 5.62 5.49 -11.67
CA THR A 149 6.39 4.31 -11.25
C THR A 149 7.64 4.68 -10.45
N TYR A 150 7.78 5.95 -10.06
CA TYR A 150 9.02 6.45 -9.45
C TYR A 150 9.35 5.70 -8.15
N HIS A 151 8.38 5.57 -7.25
CA HIS A 151 8.62 4.91 -5.97
C HIS A 151 8.91 3.41 -6.14
N ILE A 152 8.17 2.71 -7.01
CA ILE A 152 8.43 1.30 -7.33
C ILE A 152 9.86 1.12 -7.85
N ARG A 153 10.33 2.02 -8.73
CA ARG A 153 11.72 1.99 -9.23
C ARG A 153 12.74 2.26 -8.13
N ARG A 154 12.41 3.12 -7.15
CA ARG A 154 13.26 3.35 -5.96
C ARG A 154 13.32 2.14 -5.04
N MET A 155 12.23 1.40 -4.90
CA MET A 155 12.17 0.16 -4.12
C MET A 155 12.88 -1.00 -4.82
N SER A 156 13.05 -0.96 -6.15
CA SER A 156 13.65 -2.04 -6.93
C SER A 156 15.18 -2.04 -6.83
N ARG A 157 15.75 -3.22 -6.62
CA ARG A 157 17.20 -3.47 -6.55
C ARG A 157 17.54 -4.69 -7.43
N GLN A 158 18.78 -5.18 -7.27
CA GLN A 158 19.33 -6.26 -8.11
C GLN A 158 18.53 -7.56 -8.06
N TRP A 159 17.92 -7.91 -6.92
CA TRP A 159 17.15 -9.16 -6.76
C TRP A 159 15.68 -8.98 -7.13
N GLY A 160 15.03 -7.92 -6.68
CA GLY A 160 13.62 -7.71 -6.88
C GLY A 160 13.18 -6.35 -6.32
N ILE A 161 11.99 -6.30 -5.71
CA ILE A 161 11.50 -5.13 -5.00
C ILE A 161 11.73 -5.33 -3.49
N ILE A 162 12.30 -4.33 -2.81
CA ILE A 162 12.47 -4.34 -1.35
C ILE A 162 11.09 -4.35 -0.70
N GLN A 163 10.90 -5.18 0.32
CA GLN A 163 9.60 -5.40 0.96
C GLN A 163 9.04 -4.15 1.64
N PHE A 164 9.81 -3.53 2.55
CA PHE A 164 9.33 -2.41 3.36
C PHE A 164 10.15 -1.14 3.16
N SER A 165 9.57 -0.03 3.62
CA SER A 165 10.22 1.26 3.71
C SER A 165 10.05 1.88 5.09
N LYS A 166 10.90 2.83 5.43
CA LYS A 166 10.73 3.76 6.57
C LYS A 166 10.33 5.11 6.01
N GLY A 167 9.07 5.48 6.18
CA GLY A 167 8.47 6.54 5.38
C GLY A 167 8.57 6.19 3.90
N ASN A 168 9.18 7.06 3.09
CA ASN A 168 9.41 6.82 1.66
C ASN A 168 10.80 6.25 1.33
N ARG A 169 11.61 5.88 2.31
CA ARG A 169 12.97 5.35 2.11
C ARG A 169 12.95 3.82 2.15
N PRO A 170 13.36 3.13 1.06
CA PRO A 170 13.43 1.68 1.06
C PRO A 170 14.35 1.16 2.19
N ASP A 171 13.90 0.20 2.97
CA ASP A 171 14.68 -0.46 4.01
C ASP A 171 15.26 -1.78 3.50
N SER A 172 16.48 -1.73 2.98
CA SER A 172 17.15 -2.91 2.42
C SER A 172 17.36 -4.03 3.44
N SER A 173 17.29 -3.75 4.75
CA SER A 173 17.44 -4.80 5.79
C SER A 173 16.26 -5.78 5.81
N THR A 174 15.12 -5.41 5.23
CA THR A 174 13.91 -6.25 5.17
C THR A 174 13.94 -7.29 4.04
N GLY A 175 14.90 -7.18 3.13
CA GLY A 175 15.05 -8.12 2.03
C GLY A 175 13.95 -8.00 0.95
N TYR A 176 13.69 -9.11 0.30
CA TYR A 176 12.81 -9.24 -0.87
C TYR A 176 11.82 -10.37 -0.65
N THR A 177 10.60 -10.21 -1.18
CA THR A 177 9.61 -11.26 -1.19
C THR A 177 9.18 -11.61 -2.61
N LEU A 178 8.88 -12.89 -2.82
CA LEU A 178 8.32 -13.36 -4.08
C LEU A 178 6.98 -12.72 -4.37
N ASP A 179 6.14 -12.60 -3.36
CA ASP A 179 4.77 -12.13 -3.51
C ASP A 179 4.72 -10.65 -3.93
N ASP A 180 5.55 -9.77 -3.36
CA ASP A 180 5.68 -8.38 -3.78
C ASP A 180 6.32 -8.25 -5.16
N THR A 181 7.34 -9.07 -5.45
CA THR A 181 8.00 -9.07 -6.76
C THR A 181 7.06 -9.57 -7.86
N ALA A 182 6.21 -10.54 -7.56
CA ALA A 182 5.16 -11.02 -8.48
C ALA A 182 4.13 -9.91 -8.80
N ARG A 183 3.64 -9.21 -7.78
CA ARG A 183 2.77 -8.03 -7.99
C ARG A 183 3.48 -6.94 -8.81
N ALA A 184 4.75 -6.66 -8.51
CA ALA A 184 5.54 -5.66 -9.24
C ALA A 184 5.73 -6.05 -10.72
N LEU A 185 5.94 -7.33 -11.02
CA LEU A 185 5.98 -7.84 -12.40
C LEU A 185 4.67 -7.51 -13.12
N MET A 186 3.53 -7.86 -12.53
CA MET A 186 2.21 -7.59 -13.12
C MET A 186 2.00 -6.09 -13.36
N ALA A 187 2.24 -5.26 -12.36
CA ALA A 187 2.04 -3.81 -12.46
C ALA A 187 2.90 -3.18 -13.57
N MET A 188 4.18 -3.55 -13.66
CA MET A 188 5.05 -3.02 -14.71
C MET A 188 4.68 -3.52 -16.11
N CYS A 189 4.20 -4.75 -16.22
CA CYS A 189 3.65 -5.27 -17.48
C CYS A 189 2.38 -4.51 -17.89
N GLN A 190 1.49 -4.20 -16.94
CA GLN A 190 0.29 -3.39 -17.21
C GLN A 190 0.64 -1.99 -17.71
N VAL A 191 1.63 -1.32 -17.10
CA VAL A 191 2.09 0.01 -17.56
C VAL A 191 2.55 -0.05 -19.03
N VAL A 192 3.31 -1.09 -19.38
CA VAL A 192 3.79 -1.29 -20.76
C VAL A 192 2.64 -1.60 -21.72
N ALA A 193 1.78 -2.55 -21.37
CA ALA A 193 0.67 -3.00 -22.22
C ALA A 193 -0.37 -1.89 -22.47
N THR A 194 -0.60 -1.01 -21.50
CA THR A 194 -1.53 0.12 -21.64
C THR A 194 -0.91 1.36 -22.29
N GLY A 195 0.40 1.36 -22.55
CA GLY A 195 1.11 2.50 -23.15
C GLY A 195 1.16 3.75 -22.24
N GLN A 196 0.79 3.63 -20.96
CA GLN A 196 0.63 4.77 -20.03
C GLN A 196 1.92 5.24 -19.38
N GLY A 197 3.04 4.63 -19.72
CA GLY A 197 4.33 5.03 -19.17
C GLY A 197 5.50 4.28 -19.79
N LYS A 198 6.71 4.81 -19.56
CA LYS A 198 7.94 4.15 -20.00
C LYS A 198 8.52 3.36 -18.83
N VAL A 199 8.48 2.04 -18.93
CA VAL A 199 9.16 1.12 -18.02
C VAL A 199 10.46 0.65 -18.69
N LYS A 200 11.59 0.76 -17.98
CA LYS A 200 12.82 0.16 -18.48
C LYS A 200 12.72 -1.36 -18.35
N GLU A 201 12.92 -2.08 -19.44
CA GLU A 201 12.84 -3.54 -19.52
C GLU A 201 13.60 -4.26 -18.40
N ARG A 202 14.72 -3.68 -17.95
CA ARG A 202 15.52 -4.23 -16.85
C ARG A 202 14.71 -4.55 -15.59
N TYR A 203 13.67 -3.75 -15.24
CA TYR A 203 12.85 -4.00 -14.05
C TYR A 203 12.02 -5.27 -14.22
N VAL A 204 11.35 -5.39 -15.38
CA VAL A 204 10.56 -6.58 -15.71
C VAL A 204 11.45 -7.83 -15.72
N LYS A 205 12.64 -7.73 -16.33
CA LYS A 205 13.60 -8.85 -16.35
C LYS A 205 14.11 -9.20 -14.95
N THR A 206 14.39 -8.23 -14.10
CA THR A 206 14.78 -8.44 -12.70
C THR A 206 13.72 -9.24 -11.95
N TYR A 207 12.45 -8.85 -12.08
CA TYR A 207 11.34 -9.54 -11.40
C TYR A 207 11.14 -10.96 -11.92
N LEU A 208 11.21 -11.17 -13.23
CA LEU A 208 11.13 -12.50 -13.82
C LEU A 208 12.28 -13.40 -13.35
N ASN A 209 13.51 -12.87 -13.31
CA ASN A 209 14.68 -13.59 -12.81
C ASN A 209 14.53 -13.96 -11.33
N PHE A 210 13.94 -13.09 -10.50
CA PHE A 210 13.70 -13.36 -9.08
C PHE A 210 12.66 -14.47 -8.90
N ILE A 211 11.57 -14.46 -9.67
CA ILE A 211 10.57 -15.54 -9.64
C ILE A 211 11.23 -16.87 -10.03
N ARG A 212 12.07 -16.88 -11.06
CA ARG A 212 12.84 -18.07 -11.43
C ARG A 212 13.78 -18.53 -10.32
N TYR A 213 14.47 -17.59 -9.66
CA TYR A 213 15.38 -17.87 -8.54
C TYR A 213 14.66 -18.52 -7.37
N CYS A 214 13.46 -18.06 -7.04
CA CYS A 214 12.64 -18.61 -5.96
C CYS A 214 12.10 -20.01 -6.26
N GLN A 215 12.04 -20.45 -7.54
CA GLN A 215 11.45 -21.73 -7.91
C GLN A 215 12.33 -22.92 -7.45
N GLN A 216 11.70 -23.88 -6.78
CA GLN A 216 12.32 -25.11 -6.31
C GLN A 216 12.21 -26.22 -7.35
N PRO A 217 13.03 -27.31 -7.24
CA PRO A 217 13.01 -28.42 -8.17
C PRO A 217 11.64 -29.10 -8.31
N ASP A 218 10.80 -29.08 -7.27
CA ASP A 218 9.47 -29.66 -7.25
C ASP A 218 8.38 -28.74 -7.82
N GLY A 219 8.78 -27.56 -8.33
CA GLY A 219 7.87 -26.56 -8.92
C GLY A 219 7.23 -25.61 -7.91
N SER A 220 7.47 -25.75 -6.61
CA SER A 220 7.08 -24.77 -5.59
C SER A 220 7.99 -23.54 -5.61
N PHE A 221 7.65 -22.52 -4.81
CA PHE A 221 8.48 -21.33 -4.67
C PHE A 221 8.72 -21.03 -3.19
N LEU A 222 9.95 -20.60 -2.87
CA LEU A 222 10.25 -19.92 -1.63
C LEU A 222 9.92 -18.43 -1.76
N ASN A 223 9.59 -17.77 -0.63
CA ASN A 223 9.12 -16.38 -0.63
C ASN A 223 10.17 -15.37 -0.17
N TYR A 224 10.90 -15.68 0.91
CA TYR A 224 11.70 -14.71 1.64
C TYR A 224 13.17 -14.82 1.33
N VAL A 225 13.76 -13.73 0.86
CA VAL A 225 15.18 -13.61 0.49
C VAL A 225 15.74 -12.36 1.17
N ASP A 226 16.88 -12.47 1.82
CA ASP A 226 17.53 -11.34 2.49
C ASP A 226 18.17 -10.35 1.50
N LYS A 227 18.79 -9.28 2.03
CA LYS A 227 19.47 -8.25 1.24
C LYS A 227 20.63 -8.77 0.38
N ASP A 228 21.23 -9.88 0.76
CA ASP A 228 22.40 -10.47 0.11
C ASP A 228 22.00 -11.58 -0.91
N GLY A 229 20.71 -11.88 -1.02
CA GLY A 229 20.17 -12.85 -1.95
C GLY A 229 20.07 -14.28 -1.38
N ILE A 230 20.09 -14.42 -0.05
CA ILE A 230 20.04 -15.72 0.64
C ILE A 230 18.61 -15.98 1.12
N PHE A 231 18.10 -17.19 0.93
CA PHE A 231 16.80 -17.60 1.49
C PHE A 231 16.87 -17.62 3.02
N THR A 232 15.87 -16.99 3.65
CA THR A 232 15.80 -16.90 5.12
C THR A 232 15.05 -18.08 5.73
N SER A 233 15.25 -18.33 7.05
CA SER A 233 14.54 -19.37 7.81
C SER A 233 13.01 -19.14 7.85
N GLN A 234 12.55 -17.91 7.63
CA GLN A 234 11.14 -17.59 7.58
C GLN A 234 10.36 -18.43 6.55
N ASN A 235 11.04 -18.90 5.50
CA ASN A 235 10.45 -19.83 4.53
C ASN A 235 10.00 -21.17 5.12
N GLU A 236 10.53 -21.56 6.27
CA GLU A 236 10.18 -22.81 6.97
C GLU A 236 9.15 -22.57 8.07
N GLU A 237 8.98 -21.31 8.51
CA GLU A 237 8.15 -20.93 9.66
C GLU A 237 6.70 -20.58 9.26
N VAL A 238 6.48 -20.19 8.00
CA VAL A 238 5.16 -19.71 7.52
C VAL A 238 4.68 -20.48 6.29
N GLY A 239 3.35 -20.50 6.08
CA GLY A 239 2.75 -21.05 4.87
C GLY A 239 3.08 -20.21 3.63
N LEU A 240 3.53 -20.84 2.55
CA LEU A 240 3.96 -20.17 1.32
C LEU A 240 2.92 -20.26 0.20
N ASP A 241 1.73 -20.77 0.46
CA ASP A 241 0.70 -21.01 -0.56
C ASP A 241 0.34 -19.72 -1.31
N ASP A 242 0.14 -18.61 -0.62
CA ASP A 242 -0.28 -17.36 -1.24
C ASP A 242 0.80 -16.76 -2.14
N SER A 243 2.06 -16.78 -1.74
CA SER A 243 3.17 -16.33 -2.58
C SER A 243 3.33 -17.20 -3.82
N ASN A 244 3.12 -18.52 -3.70
CA ASN A 244 3.10 -19.46 -4.81
C ASN A 244 1.95 -19.15 -5.79
N GLY A 245 0.74 -18.91 -5.27
CA GLY A 245 -0.40 -18.50 -6.07
C GLY A 245 -0.15 -17.20 -6.84
N ARG A 246 0.43 -16.19 -6.17
CA ARG A 246 0.76 -14.90 -6.79
C ARG A 246 1.83 -15.03 -7.86
N ALA A 247 2.84 -15.87 -7.68
CA ALA A 247 3.84 -16.15 -8.69
C ALA A 247 3.23 -16.75 -9.96
N VAL A 248 2.33 -17.72 -9.81
CA VAL A 248 1.59 -18.32 -10.94
C VAL A 248 0.72 -17.26 -11.64
N CYS A 249 0.03 -16.40 -10.87
CA CYS A 249 -0.75 -15.30 -11.41
C CYS A 249 0.11 -14.34 -12.25
N ALA A 250 1.26 -13.94 -11.70
CA ALA A 250 2.16 -13.02 -12.37
C ALA A 250 2.79 -13.60 -13.65
N LEU A 251 3.17 -14.88 -13.62
CA LEU A 251 3.70 -15.58 -14.80
C LEU A 251 2.64 -15.67 -15.89
N GLY A 252 1.41 -16.08 -15.55
CA GLY A 252 0.30 -16.14 -16.49
C GLY A 252 0.00 -14.79 -17.13
N TYR A 253 -0.05 -13.73 -16.31
CA TYR A 253 -0.24 -12.37 -16.79
C TYR A 253 0.92 -11.90 -17.69
N PHE A 254 2.16 -12.12 -17.29
CA PHE A 254 3.33 -11.78 -18.11
C PHE A 254 3.26 -12.46 -19.48
N ILE A 255 2.93 -13.75 -19.53
CA ILE A 255 2.81 -14.50 -20.78
C ILE A 255 1.71 -13.89 -21.67
N SER A 256 0.57 -13.48 -21.10
CA SER A 256 -0.53 -12.87 -21.84
C SER A 256 -0.19 -11.53 -22.51
N CYS A 257 0.83 -10.84 -22.02
CA CYS A 257 1.31 -9.57 -22.59
C CYS A 257 2.76 -9.67 -23.13
N ALA A 258 3.29 -10.86 -23.30
CA ALA A 258 4.69 -11.11 -23.68
C ALA A 258 5.07 -10.53 -25.05
N GLY A 259 4.10 -10.23 -25.91
CA GLY A 259 4.33 -9.55 -27.20
C GLY A 259 4.99 -8.16 -27.07
N HIS A 260 4.97 -7.56 -25.89
CA HIS A 260 5.64 -6.29 -25.61
C HIS A 260 7.12 -6.45 -25.16
N PHE A 261 7.61 -7.69 -25.03
CA PHE A 261 8.93 -8.01 -24.47
C PHE A 261 9.72 -8.94 -25.39
N PRO A 262 11.04 -9.11 -25.19
CA PRO A 262 11.86 -10.05 -25.96
C PRO A 262 11.32 -11.49 -25.90
N ALA A 263 11.17 -12.14 -27.05
CA ALA A 263 10.58 -13.48 -27.17
C ALA A 263 11.19 -14.56 -26.22
N PRO A 264 12.52 -14.60 -25.96
CA PRO A 264 13.07 -15.58 -25.00
C PRO A 264 12.52 -15.48 -23.58
N TRP A 265 11.99 -14.31 -23.17
CA TRP A 265 11.41 -14.13 -21.84
C TRP A 265 10.05 -14.84 -21.70
N LYS A 266 9.28 -14.92 -22.80
CA LYS A 266 8.04 -15.70 -22.83
C LYS A 266 8.35 -17.20 -22.64
N GLU A 267 9.32 -17.72 -23.36
CA GLU A 267 9.74 -19.12 -23.25
C GLU A 267 10.22 -19.46 -21.82
N GLU A 268 11.01 -18.55 -21.21
CA GLU A 268 11.46 -18.70 -19.84
C GLU A 268 10.27 -18.72 -18.86
N ALA A 269 9.35 -17.77 -18.97
CA ALA A 269 8.18 -17.69 -18.11
C ALA A 269 7.28 -18.93 -18.26
N GLU A 270 7.08 -19.42 -19.48
CA GLU A 270 6.35 -20.66 -19.73
C GLU A 270 7.04 -21.89 -19.11
N ALA A 271 8.35 -21.97 -19.17
CA ALA A 271 9.10 -23.08 -18.57
C ALA A 271 8.94 -23.07 -17.03
N ILE A 272 8.97 -21.90 -16.41
CA ILE A 272 8.71 -21.74 -14.96
C ILE A 272 7.27 -22.15 -14.64
N LEU A 273 6.29 -21.62 -15.37
CA LEU A 273 4.87 -21.91 -15.14
C LEU A 273 4.54 -23.39 -15.31
N LYS A 274 5.06 -24.05 -16.35
CA LYS A 274 4.81 -25.47 -16.63
C LYS A 274 5.31 -26.39 -15.50
N ARG A 275 6.36 -26.04 -14.78
CA ARG A 275 6.81 -26.83 -13.61
C ARG A 275 5.80 -26.80 -12.47
N THR A 276 4.99 -25.74 -12.32
CA THR A 276 3.98 -25.66 -11.26
C THR A 276 2.81 -26.62 -11.48
N PHE A 277 2.59 -27.12 -12.72
CA PHE A 277 1.50 -28.05 -13.07
C PHE A 277 1.56 -29.38 -12.30
N GLN A 278 2.69 -29.71 -11.69
CA GLN A 278 2.83 -30.93 -10.87
C GLN A 278 2.28 -30.77 -9.44
N ARG A 279 1.96 -29.55 -9.01
CA ARG A 279 1.62 -29.26 -7.60
C ARG A 279 0.31 -28.50 -7.37
N PHE A 280 -0.31 -27.95 -8.42
CA PHE A 280 -1.47 -27.06 -8.26
C PHE A 280 -2.66 -27.73 -7.54
N ASP A 281 -2.76 -29.07 -7.59
CA ASP A 281 -3.79 -29.85 -6.92
C ASP A 281 -3.58 -29.94 -5.40
N ARG A 282 -2.37 -29.68 -4.90
CA ARG A 282 -2.01 -29.77 -3.48
C ARG A 282 -2.31 -28.49 -2.68
N ILE A 283 -2.55 -27.37 -3.38
CA ILE A 283 -2.84 -26.08 -2.73
C ILE A 283 -4.22 -26.12 -2.08
N GLU A 284 -4.30 -25.70 -0.81
CA GLU A 284 -5.55 -25.70 -0.02
C GLU A 284 -6.04 -24.31 0.32
N SER A 285 -5.16 -23.30 0.40
CA SER A 285 -5.55 -21.90 0.67
C SER A 285 -6.51 -21.38 -0.41
N PRO A 286 -7.74 -20.94 -0.05
CA PRO A 286 -8.69 -20.43 -1.04
C PRO A 286 -8.13 -19.28 -1.87
N ARG A 287 -7.33 -18.38 -1.25
CA ARG A 287 -6.71 -17.25 -1.94
C ARG A 287 -5.65 -17.70 -2.91
N SER A 288 -4.81 -18.63 -2.49
CA SER A 288 -3.80 -19.21 -3.38
C SER A 288 -4.44 -19.89 -4.59
N ILE A 289 -5.51 -20.68 -4.36
CA ILE A 289 -6.30 -21.30 -5.44
C ILE A 289 -6.82 -20.23 -6.39
N ALA A 290 -7.36 -19.11 -5.86
CA ALA A 290 -7.88 -18.01 -6.66
C ALA A 290 -6.80 -17.32 -7.50
N PHE A 291 -5.61 -17.05 -6.91
CA PHE A 291 -4.49 -16.48 -7.66
C PHE A 291 -4.00 -17.41 -8.77
N MET A 292 -3.85 -18.70 -8.47
CA MET A 292 -3.46 -19.69 -9.49
C MET A 292 -4.47 -19.76 -10.63
N LEU A 293 -5.77 -19.79 -10.29
CA LEU A 293 -6.85 -19.81 -11.28
C LEU A 293 -6.78 -18.59 -12.20
N LYS A 294 -6.58 -17.40 -11.61
CA LYS A 294 -6.41 -16.14 -12.35
C LYS A 294 -5.17 -16.22 -13.27
N GLY A 295 -4.07 -16.79 -12.80
CA GLY A 295 -2.85 -17.01 -13.60
C GLY A 295 -3.09 -17.95 -14.79
N PHE A 296 -3.77 -19.07 -14.57
CA PHE A 296 -4.12 -19.99 -15.66
C PHE A 296 -5.14 -19.41 -16.64
N TYR A 297 -6.07 -18.57 -16.17
CA TYR A 297 -6.97 -17.81 -17.03
C TYR A 297 -6.18 -16.92 -18.00
N TYR A 298 -5.22 -16.12 -17.51
CA TYR A 298 -4.39 -15.28 -18.36
C TYR A 298 -3.55 -16.11 -19.34
N TYR A 299 -2.96 -17.19 -18.85
CA TYR A 299 -2.16 -18.09 -19.67
C TYR A 299 -3.00 -18.74 -20.77
N SER A 300 -4.23 -19.20 -20.47
CA SER A 300 -5.10 -19.86 -21.45
C SER A 300 -5.50 -18.99 -22.62
N ARG A 301 -5.54 -17.67 -22.41
CA ARG A 301 -5.89 -16.70 -23.49
C ARG A 301 -4.81 -16.62 -24.56
N GLU A 302 -3.58 -16.85 -24.20
CA GLU A 302 -2.42 -16.80 -25.11
C GLU A 302 -2.00 -18.20 -25.59
N CYS A 303 -2.13 -19.19 -24.71
CA CYS A 303 -1.71 -20.56 -24.92
C CYS A 303 -2.84 -21.54 -24.55
N PRO A 304 -3.96 -21.56 -25.30
CA PRO A 304 -5.09 -22.44 -25.01
C PRO A 304 -4.70 -23.92 -25.12
N SER A 305 -5.06 -24.72 -24.11
CA SER A 305 -4.81 -26.15 -24.10
C SER A 305 -5.78 -26.89 -23.18
N ALA A 306 -6.11 -28.15 -23.53
CA ALA A 306 -6.95 -29.00 -22.67
C ALA A 306 -6.34 -29.21 -21.27
N GLN A 307 -5.03 -29.17 -21.12
CA GLN A 307 -4.35 -29.27 -19.83
C GLN A 307 -4.63 -28.01 -18.96
N THR A 308 -4.54 -26.82 -19.55
CA THR A 308 -4.84 -25.56 -18.85
C THR A 308 -6.30 -25.50 -18.45
N ASP A 309 -7.22 -25.90 -19.33
CA ASP A 309 -8.66 -25.96 -19.04
C ASP A 309 -8.95 -26.92 -17.88
N ALA A 310 -8.27 -28.09 -17.85
CA ALA A 310 -8.38 -29.05 -16.75
C ALA A 310 -7.87 -28.45 -15.42
N CYS A 311 -6.79 -27.67 -15.42
CA CYS A 311 -6.30 -26.97 -14.24
C CYS A 311 -7.32 -25.94 -13.73
N ILE A 312 -7.85 -25.09 -14.63
CA ILE A 312 -8.89 -24.12 -14.30
C ILE A 312 -10.11 -24.81 -13.72
N TRP A 313 -10.58 -25.88 -14.37
CA TRP A 313 -11.74 -26.67 -13.91
C TRP A 313 -11.53 -27.23 -12.51
N LEU A 314 -10.38 -27.81 -12.23
CA LEU A 314 -10.07 -28.42 -10.94
C LEU A 314 -10.01 -27.39 -9.82
N LEU A 315 -9.32 -26.29 -10.03
CA LEU A 315 -9.20 -25.21 -9.05
C LEU A 315 -10.55 -24.53 -8.80
N ALA A 316 -11.34 -24.27 -9.84
CA ALA A 316 -12.66 -23.68 -9.72
C ALA A 316 -13.63 -24.62 -8.96
N ASN A 317 -13.57 -25.94 -9.22
CA ASN A 317 -14.35 -26.91 -8.44
C ASN A 317 -13.93 -26.96 -6.97
N LYS A 318 -12.63 -26.86 -6.64
CA LYS A 318 -12.19 -26.73 -5.24
C LYS A 318 -12.83 -25.53 -4.57
N LEU A 319 -12.77 -24.34 -5.18
CA LEU A 319 -13.41 -23.13 -4.63
C LEU A 319 -14.93 -23.30 -4.53
N ALA A 320 -15.59 -23.88 -5.54
CA ALA A 320 -17.02 -24.13 -5.51
C ALA A 320 -17.41 -25.09 -4.38
N GLN A 321 -16.61 -26.13 -4.11
CA GLN A 321 -16.84 -27.04 -3.00
C GLN A 321 -16.66 -26.35 -1.64
N ILE A 322 -15.62 -25.51 -1.49
CA ILE A 322 -15.40 -24.70 -0.29
C ILE A 322 -16.60 -23.79 -0.05
N TYR A 323 -17.07 -23.08 -1.09
CA TYR A 323 -18.25 -22.23 -1.03
C TYR A 323 -19.50 -22.99 -0.56
N ARG A 324 -19.82 -24.13 -1.21
CA ARG A 324 -21.01 -24.93 -0.88
C ARG A 324 -21.00 -25.48 0.56
N ARG A 325 -19.82 -25.74 1.14
CA ARG A 325 -19.68 -26.22 2.52
C ARG A 325 -19.88 -25.12 3.55
N THR A 326 -19.57 -23.88 3.21
CA THR A 326 -19.53 -22.76 4.18
C THR A 326 -20.66 -21.77 4.00
N ALA A 327 -21.17 -21.62 2.77
CA ALA A 327 -22.19 -20.63 2.45
C ALA A 327 -23.55 -20.99 3.08
N GLU A 328 -24.21 -19.98 3.67
CA GLU A 328 -25.56 -20.05 4.26
C GLU A 328 -26.38 -18.86 3.80
N VAL A 329 -27.69 -18.86 4.14
CA VAL A 329 -28.63 -17.78 3.72
C VAL A 329 -28.14 -16.38 4.03
N HIS A 330 -27.52 -16.18 5.21
CA HIS A 330 -27.02 -14.87 5.66
C HIS A 330 -25.50 -14.70 5.56
N TRP A 331 -24.78 -15.73 5.06
CA TRP A 331 -23.33 -15.74 4.93
C TRP A 331 -22.92 -16.40 3.60
N ARG A 332 -22.99 -15.65 2.51
CA ARG A 332 -22.70 -16.14 1.16
C ARG A 332 -21.20 -16.02 0.85
N TRP A 333 -20.39 -16.78 1.60
CA TRP A 333 -18.96 -16.69 1.56
C TRP A 333 -18.26 -18.05 1.60
N PHE A 334 -16.99 -18.08 1.18
CA PHE A 334 -16.16 -19.29 1.09
C PHE A 334 -15.65 -19.79 2.45
N GLU A 335 -15.48 -18.89 3.41
CA GLU A 335 -14.88 -19.16 4.72
C GLU A 335 -15.79 -18.67 5.85
N ALA A 336 -15.56 -19.12 7.09
CA ALA A 336 -16.30 -18.63 8.25
C ALA A 336 -15.86 -17.20 8.69
N TYR A 337 -15.05 -16.54 7.89
CA TYR A 337 -14.51 -15.21 8.14
C TYR A 337 -14.17 -14.50 6.81
N LEU A 338 -14.03 -13.17 6.86
CA LEU A 338 -13.41 -12.33 5.86
C LEU A 338 -12.06 -11.89 6.40
N THR A 339 -11.02 -11.89 5.56
CA THR A 339 -9.65 -11.47 5.93
C THR A 339 -9.13 -10.40 4.98
N TYR A 340 -7.97 -10.61 4.37
CA TYR A 340 -7.39 -9.75 3.35
C TYR A 340 -7.72 -10.24 1.93
N ASP A 341 -7.61 -9.34 0.97
CA ASP A 341 -7.77 -9.58 -0.49
C ASP A 341 -9.02 -10.45 -0.83
N ASN A 342 -10.12 -10.15 -0.15
CA ASN A 342 -11.34 -10.96 -0.25
C ASN A 342 -11.91 -10.97 -1.68
N ALA A 343 -11.77 -9.88 -2.42
CA ALA A 343 -12.35 -9.73 -3.76
C ALA A 343 -11.76 -10.71 -4.79
N ILE A 344 -10.57 -11.28 -4.53
CA ILE A 344 -9.94 -12.24 -5.44
C ILE A 344 -10.77 -13.53 -5.59
N LEU A 345 -11.50 -13.95 -4.53
CA LEU A 345 -12.26 -15.21 -4.55
C LEU A 345 -13.43 -15.17 -5.55
N PRO A 346 -14.36 -14.19 -5.46
CA PRO A 346 -15.42 -14.05 -6.46
C PRO A 346 -14.90 -13.69 -7.85
N GLU A 347 -13.82 -12.89 -7.96
CA GLU A 347 -13.21 -12.56 -9.25
C GLU A 347 -12.68 -13.83 -9.94
N ALA A 348 -11.96 -14.69 -9.22
CA ALA A 348 -11.44 -15.94 -9.76
C ALA A 348 -12.55 -16.87 -10.25
N MET A 349 -13.67 -16.98 -9.52
CA MET A 349 -14.82 -17.76 -9.98
C MET A 349 -15.43 -17.20 -11.26
N LEU A 350 -15.49 -15.87 -11.40
CA LEU A 350 -15.98 -15.22 -12.61
C LEU A 350 -15.05 -15.45 -13.82
N LEU A 351 -13.72 -15.39 -13.59
CA LEU A 351 -12.72 -15.69 -14.61
C LEU A 351 -12.77 -17.17 -15.04
N ALA A 352 -13.04 -18.08 -14.10
CA ALA A 352 -13.25 -19.49 -14.43
C ALA A 352 -14.48 -19.71 -15.32
N HIS A 353 -15.58 -18.98 -15.07
CA HIS A 353 -16.74 -18.98 -15.97
C HIS A 353 -16.35 -18.49 -17.37
N LEU A 354 -15.60 -17.41 -17.48
CA LEU A 354 -15.14 -16.87 -18.77
C LEU A 354 -14.23 -17.86 -19.53
N ALA A 355 -13.43 -18.65 -18.81
CA ALA A 355 -12.54 -19.61 -19.43
C ALA A 355 -13.25 -20.86 -19.96
N ILE A 356 -14.18 -21.44 -19.18
CA ILE A 356 -14.76 -22.77 -19.46
C ILE A 356 -16.27 -22.81 -19.53
N GLY A 357 -16.97 -21.67 -19.44
CA GLY A 357 -18.40 -21.51 -19.77
C GLY A 357 -19.38 -22.10 -18.76
N ARG A 358 -18.98 -22.44 -17.50
CA ARG A 358 -19.89 -22.99 -16.49
C ARG A 358 -20.70 -21.92 -15.78
N GLU A 359 -22.02 -21.91 -15.92
CA GLU A 359 -22.91 -20.94 -15.26
C GLU A 359 -22.84 -20.99 -13.74
N GLU A 360 -22.64 -22.17 -13.15
CA GLU A 360 -22.50 -22.32 -11.71
C GLU A 360 -21.39 -21.42 -11.12
N TYR A 361 -20.25 -21.27 -11.82
CA TYR A 361 -19.15 -20.44 -11.34
C TYR A 361 -19.52 -18.95 -11.35
N LYS A 362 -20.29 -18.54 -12.37
CA LYS A 362 -20.82 -17.18 -12.47
C LYS A 362 -21.83 -16.86 -11.35
N GLU A 363 -22.67 -17.83 -10.99
CA GLU A 363 -23.63 -17.69 -9.89
C GLU A 363 -22.92 -17.55 -8.56
N ILE A 364 -21.95 -18.44 -8.25
CA ILE A 364 -21.13 -18.35 -7.05
C ILE A 364 -20.38 -17.02 -6.99
N ALA A 365 -19.77 -16.60 -8.11
CA ALA A 365 -19.09 -15.32 -8.20
C ALA A 365 -20.02 -14.16 -7.85
N ARG A 366 -21.21 -14.10 -8.45
CA ARG A 366 -22.19 -13.05 -8.23
C ARG A 366 -22.70 -13.05 -6.77
N GLU A 367 -23.12 -14.20 -6.24
CA GLU A 367 -23.64 -14.27 -4.88
C GLU A 367 -22.61 -13.84 -3.83
N SER A 368 -21.38 -14.34 -3.96
CA SER A 368 -20.30 -14.02 -3.02
C SER A 368 -19.83 -12.58 -3.15
N PHE A 369 -19.79 -12.02 -4.36
CA PHE A 369 -19.40 -10.64 -4.56
C PHE A 369 -20.45 -9.67 -4.04
N GLU A 370 -21.74 -9.88 -4.33
CA GLU A 370 -22.82 -9.06 -3.78
C GLU A 370 -22.88 -9.12 -2.24
N PHE A 371 -22.55 -10.28 -1.66
CA PHE A 371 -22.39 -10.39 -0.21
C PHE A 371 -21.22 -9.53 0.28
N LEU A 372 -20.06 -9.62 -0.35
CA LEU A 372 -18.87 -8.85 0.02
C LEU A 372 -19.13 -7.34 -0.08
N LEU A 373 -19.73 -6.89 -1.19
CA LEU A 373 -20.06 -5.47 -1.39
C LEU A 373 -20.94 -4.91 -0.26
N LYS A 374 -21.94 -5.68 0.19
CA LYS A 374 -22.80 -5.30 1.32
C LYS A 374 -22.05 -5.22 2.66
N LYS A 375 -20.88 -5.87 2.78
CA LYS A 375 -20.08 -5.87 4.00
C LYS A 375 -19.08 -4.74 4.04
N VAL A 376 -18.58 -4.30 2.88
CA VAL A 376 -17.46 -3.36 2.80
C VAL A 376 -17.84 -1.99 2.24
N PHE A 377 -19.07 -1.77 1.77
CA PHE A 377 -19.52 -0.45 1.35
C PHE A 377 -20.56 0.14 2.32
N VAL A 378 -20.33 1.39 2.70
CA VAL A 378 -21.26 2.23 3.47
C VAL A 378 -21.54 3.48 2.65
N GLY A 379 -22.70 3.50 1.96
CA GLY A 379 -23.00 4.54 0.98
C GLY A 379 -22.04 4.48 -0.21
N ASN A 380 -21.39 5.58 -0.51
CA ASN A 380 -20.37 5.72 -1.58
C ASN A 380 -18.92 5.58 -1.04
N ARG A 381 -18.74 5.07 0.17
CA ARG A 381 -17.42 4.86 0.77
C ARG A 381 -17.16 3.38 0.99
N ILE A 382 -15.99 2.92 0.58
CA ILE A 382 -15.49 1.60 0.95
C ILE A 382 -14.86 1.65 2.35
N GLN A 383 -15.14 0.62 3.15
CA GLN A 383 -14.49 0.32 4.42
C GLN A 383 -14.12 -1.17 4.37
N VAL A 384 -12.87 -1.45 4.07
CA VAL A 384 -12.38 -2.82 3.95
C VAL A 384 -12.27 -3.51 5.31
N VAL A 385 -12.13 -4.83 5.28
CA VAL A 385 -12.04 -5.62 6.51
C VAL A 385 -10.73 -5.30 7.24
N SER A 386 -10.86 -4.99 8.53
CA SER A 386 -9.71 -4.70 9.39
C SER A 386 -8.74 -5.88 9.47
N ASN A 387 -7.44 -5.61 9.42
CA ASN A 387 -6.40 -6.59 9.73
C ASN A 387 -6.26 -6.88 11.24
N GLN A 388 -6.95 -6.11 12.08
CA GLN A 388 -7.00 -6.30 13.54
C GLN A 388 -8.14 -7.24 13.93
N GLY A 389 -7.92 -8.55 13.75
CA GLY A 389 -8.85 -9.60 14.20
C GLY A 389 -9.89 -10.06 13.18
N TRP A 390 -9.87 -9.56 11.93
CA TRP A 390 -10.72 -9.95 10.80
C TRP A 390 -12.24 -9.88 11.09
N MET A 391 -13.07 -10.18 10.12
CA MET A 391 -14.51 -10.24 10.29
C MET A 391 -14.96 -11.69 10.37
N HIS A 392 -15.28 -12.18 11.55
CA HIS A 392 -15.79 -13.53 11.73
C HIS A 392 -17.31 -13.59 11.61
N LYS A 393 -17.81 -14.70 11.06
CA LYS A 393 -19.25 -14.99 10.94
C LYS A 393 -19.94 -14.87 12.30
N GLY A 394 -20.98 -14.04 12.38
CA GLY A 394 -21.75 -13.82 13.61
C GLY A 394 -21.08 -12.95 14.67
N LYS A 395 -19.91 -12.34 14.36
CA LYS A 395 -19.24 -11.41 15.27
C LYS A 395 -19.16 -9.99 14.65
N SER A 396 -19.03 -8.98 15.51
CA SER A 396 -18.65 -7.63 15.08
C SER A 396 -17.18 -7.62 14.66
N SER A 397 -16.85 -6.84 13.64
CA SER A 397 -15.45 -6.58 13.23
C SER A 397 -14.93 -5.30 13.84
N HIS A 398 -13.61 -5.17 13.94
CA HIS A 398 -12.97 -3.89 14.20
C HIS A 398 -13.22 -2.93 13.01
N GLY A 399 -13.35 -1.64 13.31
CA GLY A 399 -13.64 -0.63 12.29
C GLY A 399 -12.41 -0.05 11.60
N PHE A 400 -11.20 -0.35 12.07
CA PHE A 400 -9.94 0.30 11.67
C PHE A 400 -8.84 -0.73 11.40
N GLY A 401 -7.75 -0.32 10.78
CA GLY A 401 -6.70 -1.20 10.28
C GLY A 401 -6.95 -1.60 8.84
N GLU A 402 -7.27 -0.62 7.98
CA GLU A 402 -7.55 -0.81 6.56
C GLU A 402 -6.26 -0.83 5.73
N GLN A 403 -6.15 -1.78 4.80
CA GLN A 403 -4.95 -1.95 3.98
C GLN A 403 -5.21 -1.68 2.49
N PRO A 404 -4.24 -1.02 1.78
CA PRO A 404 -4.31 -0.76 0.35
C PRO A 404 -4.58 -1.97 -0.53
N VAL A 405 -4.08 -3.15 -0.16
CA VAL A 405 -4.25 -4.39 -0.92
C VAL A 405 -5.72 -4.78 -1.06
N ASP A 406 -6.50 -4.62 0.00
CA ASP A 406 -7.93 -4.94 0.01
C ASP A 406 -8.73 -4.02 -0.91
N VAL A 407 -8.42 -2.72 -0.84
CA VAL A 407 -9.06 -1.72 -1.69
C VAL A 407 -8.70 -1.94 -3.16
N ALA A 408 -7.42 -2.21 -3.45
CA ALA A 408 -6.96 -2.46 -4.80
C ALA A 408 -7.60 -3.73 -5.40
N GLY A 409 -7.66 -4.82 -4.64
CA GLY A 409 -8.36 -6.05 -5.04
C GLY A 409 -9.82 -5.79 -5.39
N MET A 410 -10.51 -4.96 -4.58
CA MET A 410 -11.90 -4.58 -4.84
C MET A 410 -12.04 -3.76 -6.13
N VAL A 411 -11.18 -2.75 -6.35
CA VAL A 411 -11.20 -1.92 -7.57
C VAL A 411 -11.00 -2.78 -8.82
N ILE A 412 -10.08 -3.75 -8.78
CA ILE A 412 -9.79 -4.66 -9.90
C ILE A 412 -10.98 -5.61 -10.14
N ALA A 413 -11.52 -6.22 -9.08
CA ALA A 413 -12.65 -7.12 -9.20
C ALA A 413 -13.90 -6.41 -9.76
N LEU A 414 -14.19 -5.18 -9.31
CA LEU A 414 -15.31 -4.37 -9.81
C LEU A 414 -15.21 -4.12 -11.30
N LYS A 415 -14.01 -3.88 -11.86
CA LYS A 415 -13.80 -3.80 -13.32
C LYS A 415 -14.19 -5.12 -14.01
N THR A 416 -13.70 -6.26 -13.50
CA THR A 416 -14.01 -7.58 -14.07
C THR A 416 -15.53 -7.86 -14.05
N PHE A 417 -16.20 -7.52 -12.95
CA PHE A 417 -17.66 -7.67 -12.84
C PHE A 417 -18.40 -6.75 -13.80
N TYR A 418 -17.97 -5.49 -13.95
CA TYR A 418 -18.55 -4.60 -14.95
C TYR A 418 -18.39 -5.13 -16.38
N GLN A 419 -17.21 -5.65 -16.71
CA GLN A 419 -16.95 -6.21 -18.04
C GLN A 419 -17.86 -7.38 -18.39
N VAL A 420 -18.24 -8.21 -17.41
CA VAL A 420 -19.10 -9.38 -17.63
C VAL A 420 -20.59 -9.04 -17.54
N PHE A 421 -21.00 -8.31 -16.52
CA PHE A 421 -22.43 -8.07 -16.24
C PHE A 421 -22.97 -6.80 -16.91
N LYS A 422 -22.10 -5.86 -17.33
CA LYS A 422 -22.44 -4.55 -17.90
C LYS A 422 -23.39 -3.71 -17.02
N ASP A 423 -23.37 -3.95 -15.70
CA ASP A 423 -24.15 -3.19 -14.73
C ASP A 423 -23.30 -1.97 -14.26
N GLU A 424 -23.80 -0.77 -14.55
CA GLU A 424 -23.16 0.51 -14.23
C GLU A 424 -22.90 0.72 -12.72
N LYS A 425 -23.60 -0.04 -11.85
CA LYS A 425 -23.31 0.02 -10.43
C LYS A 425 -21.85 -0.36 -10.11
N TYR A 426 -21.30 -1.39 -10.79
CA TYR A 426 -19.92 -1.81 -10.58
C TYR A 426 -18.92 -0.74 -11.00
N LEU A 427 -19.21 -0.01 -12.08
CA LEU A 427 -18.35 1.09 -12.52
C LEU A 427 -18.38 2.27 -11.54
N ARG A 428 -19.55 2.61 -10.98
CA ARG A 428 -19.66 3.63 -9.93
C ARG A 428 -18.91 3.19 -8.67
N MET A 429 -19.17 1.98 -8.20
CA MET A 429 -18.51 1.43 -7.01
C MET A 429 -16.99 1.30 -7.19
N GLN A 430 -16.51 1.03 -8.42
CA GLN A 430 -15.08 1.02 -8.73
C GLN A 430 -14.42 2.38 -8.48
N LYS A 431 -15.07 3.46 -8.93
CA LYS A 431 -14.61 4.84 -8.69
C LYS A 431 -14.66 5.18 -7.21
N ASP A 432 -15.74 4.84 -6.53
CA ASP A 432 -15.92 5.06 -5.10
C ASP A 432 -14.85 4.34 -4.28
N ALA A 433 -14.55 3.07 -4.62
CA ALA A 433 -13.48 2.32 -3.99
C ALA A 433 -12.11 2.95 -4.24
N PHE A 434 -11.82 3.37 -5.48
CA PHE A 434 -10.54 4.02 -5.79
C PHE A 434 -10.38 5.36 -5.07
N ASN A 435 -11.45 6.10 -4.86
CA ASN A 435 -11.43 7.38 -4.15
C ASN A 435 -10.99 7.24 -2.68
N TRP A 436 -10.99 6.02 -2.11
CA TRP A 436 -10.39 5.74 -0.80
C TRP A 436 -8.90 6.15 -0.75
N PHE A 437 -8.14 5.91 -1.82
CA PHE A 437 -6.74 6.34 -1.94
C PHE A 437 -6.60 7.86 -2.00
N LEU A 438 -7.64 8.55 -2.41
CA LEU A 438 -7.67 10.00 -2.62
C LEU A 438 -8.36 10.75 -1.46
N GLY A 439 -8.70 10.04 -0.36
CA GLY A 439 -9.24 10.62 0.86
C GLY A 439 -10.74 10.37 1.10
N ASN A 440 -11.44 9.61 0.25
CA ASN A 440 -12.81 9.13 0.55
C ASN A 440 -12.75 7.96 1.56
N ASN A 441 -12.18 8.22 2.73
CA ASN A 441 -12.01 7.29 3.83
C ASN A 441 -12.40 7.95 5.16
N HIS A 442 -12.33 7.22 6.27
CA HIS A 442 -12.80 7.74 7.56
C HIS A 442 -11.94 8.89 8.12
N LEU A 443 -10.67 8.98 7.75
CA LEU A 443 -9.76 10.04 8.16
C LEU A 443 -9.85 11.28 7.26
N HIS A 444 -10.51 11.19 6.10
CA HIS A 444 -10.48 12.23 5.07
C HIS A 444 -9.06 12.63 4.65
N GLN A 445 -8.16 11.64 4.57
CA GLN A 445 -6.76 11.84 4.22
C GLN A 445 -6.36 11.00 3.02
N ILE A 446 -5.52 11.58 2.14
CA ILE A 446 -4.97 10.85 1.01
C ILE A 446 -4.09 9.70 1.49
N VAL A 447 -4.18 8.55 0.84
CA VAL A 447 -3.33 7.38 1.08
C VAL A 447 -2.26 7.25 -0.02
N TYR A 448 -2.56 7.70 -1.23
CA TYR A 448 -1.54 7.87 -2.26
C TYR A 448 -0.81 9.21 -2.09
N ASN A 449 0.52 9.19 -2.08
CA ASN A 449 1.32 10.39 -1.98
C ASN A 449 1.85 10.82 -3.37
N PRO A 450 1.30 11.87 -3.99
CA PRO A 450 1.69 12.29 -5.34
C PRO A 450 3.12 12.87 -5.40
N ALA A 451 3.67 13.37 -4.27
CA ALA A 451 5.02 13.91 -4.24
C ALA A 451 6.10 12.81 -4.32
N THR A 452 5.78 11.59 -3.92
CA THR A 452 6.71 10.45 -3.92
C THR A 452 6.37 9.38 -4.95
N GLY A 453 5.14 9.35 -5.45
CA GLY A 453 4.60 8.27 -6.26
C GLY A 453 4.37 6.97 -5.47
N GLY A 454 4.43 7.03 -4.12
CA GLY A 454 4.21 5.90 -3.23
C GLY A 454 2.82 5.90 -2.60
N CYS A 455 2.42 4.76 -2.06
CA CYS A 455 1.18 4.59 -1.31
C CYS A 455 1.52 4.26 0.14
N TYR A 456 0.87 4.93 1.09
CA TYR A 456 0.99 4.65 2.52
C TYR A 456 0.44 3.25 2.85
N ASP A 457 1.01 2.60 3.90
CA ASP A 457 0.77 1.19 4.18
C ASP A 457 -0.58 0.87 4.81
N GLY A 458 -1.34 1.88 5.23
CA GLY A 458 -2.71 1.67 5.71
C GLY A 458 -3.27 2.81 6.52
N LEU A 459 -4.55 2.67 6.87
CA LEU A 459 -5.29 3.56 7.75
C LEU A 459 -5.54 2.89 9.08
N GLU A 460 -5.12 3.56 10.15
CA GLU A 460 -5.47 3.22 11.52
C GLU A 460 -6.67 4.03 11.99
N GLU A 461 -7.04 3.93 13.26
CA GLU A 461 -8.18 4.65 13.82
C GLU A 461 -8.04 6.17 13.69
N ASN A 462 -6.89 6.72 14.03
CA ASN A 462 -6.67 8.16 14.16
C ASN A 462 -5.52 8.69 13.29
N ASN A 463 -4.81 7.84 12.58
CA ASN A 463 -3.65 8.22 11.77
C ASN A 463 -3.43 7.28 10.58
N ILE A 464 -2.53 7.72 9.68
CA ILE A 464 -2.06 6.93 8.54
C ILE A 464 -0.72 6.31 8.90
N ASN A 465 -0.51 5.04 8.53
CA ASN A 465 0.83 4.44 8.52
C ASN A 465 1.63 5.04 7.37
N LEU A 466 2.51 5.98 7.68
CA LEU A 466 3.27 6.77 6.70
C LEU A 466 4.37 6.02 5.95
N ASN A 467 4.58 4.73 6.22
CA ASN A 467 5.47 3.91 5.42
C ASN A 467 4.87 3.69 4.03
N GLN A 468 5.73 3.54 3.05
CA GLN A 468 5.34 3.33 1.64
C GLN A 468 6.01 2.05 1.14
N GLY A 469 5.52 0.90 1.62
CA GLY A 469 6.02 -0.42 1.29
C GLY A 469 5.74 -0.83 -0.16
N ALA A 470 6.32 -1.94 -0.56
CA ALA A 470 6.15 -2.49 -1.90
C ALA A 470 4.70 -2.88 -2.18
N GLU A 471 4.08 -3.66 -1.28
CA GLU A 471 2.70 -4.13 -1.44
C GLU A 471 1.74 -2.97 -1.69
N SER A 472 1.72 -2.00 -0.79
CA SER A 472 0.80 -0.86 -0.85
C SER A 472 0.96 -0.05 -2.13
N THR A 473 2.21 0.26 -2.50
CA THR A 473 2.50 1.07 -3.69
C THR A 473 2.17 0.33 -4.98
N VAL A 474 2.51 -0.96 -5.07
CA VAL A 474 2.24 -1.76 -6.27
C VAL A 474 0.73 -2.01 -6.41
N CYS A 475 0.04 -2.32 -5.32
CA CYS A 475 -1.42 -2.51 -5.32
C CYS A 475 -2.16 -1.23 -5.75
N TYR A 476 -1.77 -0.07 -5.23
CA TYR A 476 -2.30 1.21 -5.72
C TYR A 476 -2.12 1.38 -7.24
N LEU A 477 -0.91 1.13 -7.76
CA LEU A 477 -0.65 1.27 -9.19
C LEU A 477 -1.53 0.34 -10.03
N MET A 478 -1.69 -0.92 -9.62
CA MET A 478 -2.57 -1.88 -10.30
C MET A 478 -4.03 -1.42 -10.29
N ALA A 479 -4.52 -0.92 -9.15
CA ALA A 479 -5.85 -0.34 -9.04
C ALA A 479 -6.02 0.89 -9.97
N ARG A 480 -5.01 1.79 -9.99
CA ARG A 480 -5.03 2.99 -10.85
C ARG A 480 -5.06 2.63 -12.35
N LEU A 481 -4.29 1.62 -12.75
CA LEU A 481 -4.26 1.13 -14.13
C LEU A 481 -5.58 0.45 -14.53
N SER A 482 -6.27 -0.20 -13.59
CA SER A 482 -7.56 -0.83 -13.86
C SER A 482 -8.70 0.16 -14.17
N LEU A 483 -8.53 1.45 -13.81
CA LEU A 483 -9.49 2.52 -14.16
C LEU A 483 -9.34 3.03 -15.59
N LEU A 484 -8.32 2.63 -16.32
CA LEU A 484 -8.18 2.98 -17.73
C LEU A 484 -9.28 2.26 -18.54
N SER A 485 -9.86 3.00 -19.49
CA SER A 485 -10.74 2.38 -20.48
C SER A 485 -9.95 1.40 -21.33
N ASP A 486 -10.58 0.30 -21.68
CA ASP A 486 -10.01 -0.68 -22.63
C ASP A 486 -9.92 -0.08 -24.00
#